data_08c41fb8500939a3489ebec2e98418c5
#
_entry.id   08c41fb8500939a3489ebec2e98418c5
#
_cell.length_a   1.000
_cell.length_b   1.000
_cell.length_c   1.000
_cell.angle_alpha   90.00
_cell.angle_beta   90.00
_cell.angle_gamma   90.00
#
_symmetry.space_group_name_H-M   'P 1'
#
loop_
_entity.id
_entity.type
_entity.pdbx_description
1 polymer ?
#
loop_
_entity_poly.entity_id
_entity_poly.type
_entity_poly.pdbx_seq_one_letter_code
_entity_poly.pdbx_strand_id
1 'polypeptide(L)'
;MGGSLVLLVVLEIVLRTAWGFGNMPLYAASSGWEYMTVPEQSGRRLGNNFYFNRYGMRSEEVDSIKKHVLGLGDSVINGGVQTEQDSLATSIFSAETGIQMLNVSAGSWGPDNCAAYLRHYGLFDAKGMFLQVSSHDAHDNMDFGPVVGVPESYPDKQYCCAIVEVVCRYIYPRYIRKFFKQTKVNLDPDQKVLAQVAIHKNGKKFTPGFDELKQMADSARIPLVVFLHAEKPEMQVGKYNEQGQEIIAWCKKNGVNLIKDIDCGFTLDDYRDDIHINARGQRKLASVMEKVF
;
A
#
# COMPACT_ATOMS: atom_id res chain seq x y z
N MET A 1 29.33 30.48 17.78
CA MET A 1 27.94 30.01 17.99
C MET A 1 26.99 30.36 16.84
N GLY A 2 27.02 31.58 16.24
CA GLY A 2 26.11 31.98 15.16
C GLY A 2 26.18 31.12 13.90
N GLY A 3 27.39 30.71 13.46
CA GLY A 3 27.55 29.90 12.24
C GLY A 3 26.95 28.51 12.32
N SER A 4 26.99 27.86 13.50
CA SER A 4 26.39 26.52 13.69
C SER A 4 24.87 26.56 13.64
N LEU A 5 24.24 27.61 14.16
CA LEU A 5 22.79 27.79 14.11
C LEU A 5 22.31 28.03 12.66
N VAL A 6 23.02 28.87 11.91
CA VAL A 6 22.71 29.12 10.49
C VAL A 6 22.79 27.82 9.69
N LEU A 7 23.83 26.99 9.92
CA LEU A 7 23.98 25.68 9.23
C LEU A 7 22.82 24.73 9.53
N LEU A 8 22.36 24.66 10.78
CA LEU A 8 21.21 23.83 11.16
C LEU A 8 19.91 24.30 10.49
N VAL A 9 19.68 25.61 10.41
CA VAL A 9 18.51 26.17 9.74
C VAL A 9 18.54 25.86 8.24
N VAL A 10 19.70 26.04 7.60
CA VAL A 10 19.86 25.69 6.17
C VAL A 10 19.63 24.21 5.94
N LEU A 11 20.19 23.34 6.78
CA LEU A 11 19.99 21.89 6.70
C LEU A 11 18.51 21.52 6.84
N GLU A 12 17.80 22.09 7.82
CA GLU A 12 16.35 21.87 8.03
C GLU A 12 15.56 22.28 6.76
N ILE A 13 15.85 23.44 6.18
CA ILE A 13 15.18 23.90 4.96
C ILE A 13 15.45 22.92 3.80
N VAL A 14 16.70 22.53 3.59
CA VAL A 14 17.08 21.60 2.53
C VAL A 14 16.39 20.24 2.69
N LEU A 15 16.39 19.68 3.92
CA LEU A 15 15.74 18.41 4.20
C LEU A 15 14.23 18.47 3.92
N ARG A 16 13.56 19.58 4.25
CA ARG A 16 12.14 19.77 3.96
C ARG A 16 11.86 19.95 2.48
N THR A 17 12.60 20.83 1.83
CA THR A 17 12.29 21.23 0.44
C THR A 17 12.76 20.22 -0.59
N ALA A 18 13.96 19.65 -0.44
CA ALA A 18 14.52 18.69 -1.40
C ALA A 18 13.95 17.28 -1.23
N TRP A 19 13.80 16.82 0.02
CA TRP A 19 13.38 15.43 0.30
C TRP A 19 12.02 15.28 0.98
N GLY A 20 11.40 16.37 1.43
CA GLY A 20 10.09 16.34 2.09
C GLY A 20 10.11 15.71 3.48
N PHE A 21 11.25 15.74 4.20
CA PHE A 21 11.30 15.33 5.60
C PHE A 21 10.42 16.24 6.46
N GLY A 22 9.76 15.65 7.47
CA GLY A 22 8.74 16.35 8.25
C GLY A 22 7.37 16.41 7.56
N ASN A 23 7.20 15.73 6.41
CA ASN A 23 5.95 15.66 5.67
C ASN A 23 5.67 14.21 5.25
N MET A 24 5.21 13.39 6.18
CA MET A 24 4.82 12.01 5.92
C MET A 24 3.31 11.91 5.74
N PRO A 25 2.82 10.99 4.89
CA PRO A 25 1.42 10.60 4.97
C PRO A 25 1.10 10.10 6.38
N LEU A 26 0.08 10.68 7.00
CA LEU A 26 -0.39 10.26 8.31
C LEU A 26 -1.50 9.23 8.15
N TYR A 27 -1.63 8.39 9.17
CA TYR A 27 -2.64 7.34 9.24
C TYR A 27 -3.58 7.58 10.42
N ALA A 28 -4.82 7.13 10.26
CA ALA A 28 -5.83 7.11 11.29
C ALA A 28 -6.35 5.69 11.49
N ALA A 29 -6.54 5.29 12.74
CA ALA A 29 -7.17 4.02 13.06
C ALA A 29 -8.68 4.06 12.76
N SER A 30 -9.23 2.93 12.35
CA SER A 30 -10.65 2.74 12.07
C SER A 30 -11.15 1.48 12.77
N SER A 31 -12.29 1.57 13.42
CA SER A 31 -12.98 0.40 13.99
C SER A 31 -13.65 -0.47 12.93
N GLY A 32 -13.73 0.00 11.67
CA GLY A 32 -14.38 -0.73 10.57
C GLY A 32 -13.41 -1.50 9.69
N TRP A 33 -12.24 -0.90 9.37
CA TRP A 33 -11.26 -1.45 8.43
C TRP A 33 -9.80 -1.30 8.91
N GLU A 34 -9.59 -1.30 10.22
CA GLU A 34 -8.34 -1.19 10.98
C GLU A 34 -7.67 0.17 10.88
N TYR A 35 -7.29 0.63 9.72
CA TYR A 35 -6.63 1.93 9.51
C TYR A 35 -6.66 2.33 8.04
N MET A 36 -6.43 3.61 7.79
CA MET A 36 -6.20 4.17 6.48
C MET A 36 -5.39 5.46 6.57
N THR A 37 -4.91 5.96 5.47
CA THR A 37 -4.35 7.31 5.41
C THR A 37 -5.40 8.35 5.78
N VAL A 38 -4.98 9.37 6.54
CA VAL A 38 -5.84 10.51 6.87
C VAL A 38 -6.30 11.17 5.57
N PRO A 39 -7.59 11.48 5.42
CA PRO A 39 -8.12 12.16 4.24
C PRO A 39 -7.48 13.53 3.97
N GLU A 40 -7.57 13.99 2.72
CA GLU A 40 -7.21 15.35 2.28
C GLU A 40 -5.74 15.71 2.57
N GLN A 41 -4.84 14.76 2.42
CA GLN A 41 -3.41 14.95 2.55
C GLN A 41 -2.75 15.07 1.19
N SER A 42 -1.82 16.01 1.10
CA SER A 42 -0.91 16.10 -0.03
C SER A 42 0.47 16.52 0.44
N GLY A 43 1.46 16.17 -0.34
CA GLY A 43 2.81 16.58 -0.02
C GLY A 43 3.85 15.97 -0.94
N ARG A 44 5.10 16.22 -0.57
CA ARG A 44 6.27 15.65 -1.23
C ARG A 44 7.10 14.87 -0.22
N ARG A 45 7.50 13.65 -0.59
CA ARG A 45 8.31 12.79 0.25
C ARG A 45 9.31 12.01 -0.59
N LEU A 46 10.58 11.99 -0.17
CA LEU A 46 11.68 11.33 -0.89
C LEU A 46 11.78 11.73 -2.38
N GLY A 47 11.42 12.98 -2.68
CA GLY A 47 11.40 13.50 -4.04
C GLY A 47 10.12 13.26 -4.82
N ASN A 48 9.19 12.43 -4.32
CA ASN A 48 7.93 12.08 -4.96
C ASN A 48 6.76 12.83 -4.33
N ASN A 49 5.81 13.23 -5.15
CA ASN A 49 4.55 13.79 -4.69
C ASN A 49 3.58 12.67 -4.28
N PHE A 50 2.71 12.99 -3.34
CA PHE A 50 1.58 12.14 -2.96
C PHE A 50 0.33 12.97 -2.74
N TYR A 51 -0.82 12.36 -3.01
CA TYR A 51 -2.12 12.94 -2.77
C TYR A 51 -3.09 11.86 -2.31
N PHE A 52 -3.85 12.16 -1.25
CA PHE A 52 -4.95 11.35 -0.74
C PHE A 52 -6.20 12.21 -0.69
N ASN A 53 -7.27 11.74 -1.33
CA ASN A 53 -8.53 12.47 -1.42
C ASN A 53 -9.32 12.46 -0.09
N ARG A 54 -10.51 13.08 -0.09
CA ARG A 54 -11.38 13.14 1.10
C ARG A 54 -11.84 11.80 1.66
N TYR A 55 -11.60 10.71 0.95
CA TYR A 55 -11.88 9.33 1.39
C TYR A 55 -10.61 8.60 1.86
N GLY A 56 -9.46 9.26 1.86
CA GLY A 56 -8.17 8.64 2.16
C GLY A 56 -7.61 7.76 1.02
N MET A 57 -8.26 7.73 -0.14
CA MET A 57 -7.77 7.00 -1.31
C MET A 57 -6.59 7.72 -1.93
N ARG A 58 -5.62 6.98 -2.45
CA ARG A 58 -4.49 7.55 -3.18
C ARG A 58 -4.85 7.84 -4.64
N SER A 59 -5.79 8.71 -4.84
CA SER A 59 -6.32 9.14 -6.13
C SER A 59 -6.85 10.56 -6.05
N GLU A 60 -7.04 11.17 -7.22
CA GLU A 60 -7.79 12.41 -7.35
C GLU A 60 -9.16 12.32 -6.67
N GLU A 61 -9.80 13.46 -6.40
CA GLU A 61 -11.17 13.48 -5.92
C GLU A 61 -12.11 12.73 -6.86
N VAL A 62 -13.13 12.07 -6.28
CA VAL A 62 -14.11 11.30 -7.04
C VAL A 62 -14.87 12.24 -7.96
N ASP A 63 -14.68 12.09 -9.25
CA ASP A 63 -15.34 12.89 -10.29
C ASP A 63 -16.65 12.23 -10.72
N SER A 64 -17.79 12.78 -10.29
CA SER A 64 -19.12 12.22 -10.59
C SER A 64 -19.48 12.13 -12.09
N ILE A 65 -18.72 12.79 -12.96
CA ILE A 65 -18.94 12.78 -14.42
C ILE A 65 -18.22 11.60 -15.08
N LYS A 66 -17.10 11.17 -14.51
CA LYS A 66 -16.28 10.10 -15.07
C LYS A 66 -16.85 8.71 -14.72
N LYS A 67 -16.53 7.73 -15.57
CA LYS A 67 -16.69 6.33 -15.20
C LYS A 67 -15.61 5.98 -14.16
N HIS A 68 -15.96 5.17 -13.17
CA HIS A 68 -15.04 4.73 -12.14
C HIS A 68 -14.76 3.23 -12.23
N VAL A 69 -13.54 2.86 -11.85
CA VAL A 69 -13.13 1.49 -11.54
C VAL A 69 -12.43 1.52 -10.17
N LEU A 70 -12.70 0.55 -9.33
CA LEU A 70 -12.05 0.44 -8.02
C LEU A 70 -10.75 -0.34 -8.16
N GLY A 71 -9.63 0.28 -7.81
CA GLY A 71 -8.34 -0.37 -7.63
C GLY A 71 -8.14 -0.69 -6.15
N LEU A 72 -8.24 -1.95 -5.79
CA LEU A 72 -8.23 -2.46 -4.43
C LEU A 72 -6.90 -3.17 -4.16
N GLY A 73 -6.38 -3.10 -2.93
CA GLY A 73 -5.20 -3.87 -2.56
C GLY A 73 -4.36 -3.25 -1.45
N ASP A 74 -3.11 -3.63 -1.43
CA ASP A 74 -2.13 -3.30 -0.40
C ASP A 74 -1.13 -2.20 -0.83
N SER A 75 0.08 -2.28 -0.29
CA SER A 75 1.18 -1.36 -0.59
C SER A 75 1.68 -1.43 -2.03
N VAL A 76 1.43 -2.51 -2.77
CA VAL A 76 1.88 -2.67 -4.16
C VAL A 76 1.12 -1.73 -5.07
N ILE A 77 -0.22 -1.72 -5.00
CA ILE A 77 -1.06 -0.81 -5.79
C ILE A 77 -1.05 0.61 -5.19
N ASN A 78 -0.88 0.74 -3.86
CA ASN A 78 -0.70 2.03 -3.19
C ASN A 78 0.58 2.74 -3.63
N GLY A 79 1.66 2.00 -3.89
CA GLY A 79 2.94 2.51 -4.34
C GLY A 79 3.78 3.18 -3.24
N GLY A 80 3.21 3.50 -2.07
CA GLY A 80 3.91 4.19 -0.98
C GLY A 80 4.53 5.52 -1.40
N VAL A 81 5.28 6.15 -0.53
CA VAL A 81 5.96 7.45 -0.80
C VAL A 81 7.17 7.35 -1.73
N GLN A 82 7.53 6.14 -2.15
CA GLN A 82 8.67 5.92 -3.05
C GLN A 82 8.25 5.89 -4.53
N THR A 83 6.95 6.01 -4.80
CA THR A 83 6.40 6.12 -6.15
C THR A 83 5.74 7.50 -6.31
N GLU A 84 6.12 8.21 -7.38
CA GLU A 84 5.49 9.48 -7.75
C GLU A 84 4.01 9.28 -8.02
N GLN A 85 3.16 10.24 -7.63
CA GLN A 85 1.70 10.18 -7.78
C GLN A 85 1.29 9.82 -9.21
N ASP A 86 1.86 10.51 -10.20
CA ASP A 86 1.52 10.29 -11.61
C ASP A 86 2.13 9.01 -12.21
N SER A 87 3.03 8.38 -11.47
CA SER A 87 3.66 7.10 -11.86
C SER A 87 3.00 5.88 -11.25
N LEU A 88 1.93 6.04 -10.47
CA LEU A 88 1.11 4.93 -9.99
C LEU A 88 0.37 4.28 -11.16
N ALA A 89 0.24 2.97 -11.15
CA ALA A 89 -0.54 2.25 -12.17
C ALA A 89 -1.96 2.79 -12.31
N THR A 90 -2.60 3.13 -11.19
CA THR A 90 -3.94 3.71 -11.14
C THR A 90 -4.02 5.11 -11.74
N SER A 91 -2.99 5.93 -11.55
CA SER A 91 -2.92 7.27 -12.15
C SER A 91 -2.63 7.21 -13.64
N ILE A 92 -1.70 6.33 -14.07
CA ILE A 92 -1.37 6.08 -15.48
C ILE A 92 -2.63 5.59 -16.21
N PHE A 93 -3.30 4.55 -15.70
CA PHE A 93 -4.55 4.03 -16.25
C PHE A 93 -5.60 5.14 -16.41
N SER A 94 -5.78 5.96 -15.37
CA SER A 94 -6.78 7.04 -15.42
C SER A 94 -6.46 8.10 -16.48
N ALA A 95 -5.18 8.44 -16.63
CA ALA A 95 -4.72 9.40 -17.61
C ALA A 95 -4.85 8.89 -19.06
N GLU A 96 -4.54 7.60 -19.30
CA GLU A 96 -4.50 7.02 -20.64
C GLU A 96 -5.90 6.62 -21.12
N THR A 97 -6.80 6.20 -20.23
CA THR A 97 -8.16 5.74 -20.61
C THR A 97 -9.26 6.79 -20.45
N GLY A 98 -9.04 7.80 -19.63
CA GLY A 98 -10.09 8.74 -19.21
C GLY A 98 -11.09 8.15 -18.19
N ILE A 99 -10.96 6.87 -17.82
CA ILE A 99 -11.71 6.22 -16.75
C ILE A 99 -10.97 6.47 -15.44
N GLN A 100 -11.66 6.98 -14.42
CA GLN A 100 -11.02 7.23 -13.14
C GLN A 100 -10.87 5.93 -12.35
N MET A 101 -9.64 5.53 -12.04
CA MET A 101 -9.39 4.42 -11.12
C MET A 101 -9.20 4.96 -9.70
N LEU A 102 -10.11 4.59 -8.82
CA LEU A 102 -10.10 4.96 -7.41
C LEU A 102 -9.18 3.99 -6.66
N ASN A 103 -8.04 4.46 -6.19
CA ASN A 103 -7.04 3.65 -5.50
C ASN A 103 -7.39 3.47 -4.02
N VAL A 104 -8.19 2.46 -3.72
CA VAL A 104 -8.64 2.07 -2.38
C VAL A 104 -7.67 1.08 -1.80
N SER A 105 -6.58 1.57 -1.22
CA SER A 105 -5.51 0.73 -0.71
C SER A 105 -4.76 1.39 0.44
N ALA A 106 -4.18 0.58 1.31
CA ALA A 106 -3.21 1.02 2.29
C ALA A 106 -2.12 -0.05 2.45
N GLY A 107 -0.98 0.32 3.02
CA GLY A 107 0.07 -0.65 3.29
C GLY A 107 -0.43 -1.80 4.16
N SER A 108 -0.07 -3.04 3.85
CA SER A 108 -0.47 -4.25 4.59
C SER A 108 -1.98 -4.44 4.75
N TRP A 109 -2.78 -3.92 3.81
CA TRP A 109 -4.19 -4.27 3.70
C TRP A 109 -4.35 -5.58 2.95
N GLY A 110 -5.30 -6.40 3.41
CA GLY A 110 -5.77 -7.57 2.69
C GLY A 110 -7.19 -7.36 2.12
N PRO A 111 -7.76 -8.40 1.48
CA PRO A 111 -9.12 -8.35 0.96
C PRO A 111 -10.19 -8.01 1.99
N ASP A 112 -10.01 -8.40 3.27
CA ASP A 112 -10.90 -8.07 4.38
C ASP A 112 -11.01 -6.55 4.59
N ASN A 113 -9.88 -5.85 4.57
CA ASN A 113 -9.84 -4.40 4.72
C ASN A 113 -10.55 -3.70 3.56
N CYS A 114 -10.29 -4.16 2.32
CA CYS A 114 -10.94 -3.63 1.13
C CYS A 114 -12.46 -3.81 1.19
N ALA A 115 -12.93 -5.02 1.55
CA ALA A 115 -14.35 -5.31 1.68
C ALA A 115 -15.01 -4.45 2.78
N ALA A 116 -14.36 -4.35 3.95
CA ALA A 116 -14.86 -3.54 5.05
C ALA A 116 -14.95 -2.04 4.70
N TYR A 117 -13.96 -1.51 3.99
CA TYR A 117 -13.97 -0.15 3.51
C TYR A 117 -15.13 0.10 2.54
N LEU A 118 -15.32 -0.78 1.55
CA LEU A 118 -16.40 -0.67 0.58
C LEU A 118 -17.79 -0.89 1.20
N ARG A 119 -17.91 -1.67 2.25
CA ARG A 119 -19.15 -1.82 3.02
C ARG A 119 -19.56 -0.50 3.66
N HIS A 120 -18.60 0.31 4.06
CA HIS A 120 -18.84 1.60 4.69
C HIS A 120 -19.14 2.72 3.68
N TYR A 121 -18.31 2.85 2.63
CA TYR A 121 -18.39 3.96 1.69
C TYR A 121 -19.20 3.65 0.41
N GLY A 122 -19.53 2.37 0.16
CA GLY A 122 -20.15 1.94 -1.08
C GLY A 122 -19.16 1.76 -2.23
N LEU A 123 -19.69 1.50 -3.41
CA LEU A 123 -18.92 1.18 -4.62
C LEU A 123 -18.65 2.38 -5.53
N PHE A 124 -19.03 3.59 -5.14
CA PHE A 124 -18.81 4.83 -5.92
C PHE A 124 -19.31 4.75 -7.37
N ASP A 125 -20.42 4.04 -7.61
CA ASP A 125 -20.96 3.78 -8.96
C ASP A 125 -19.96 3.16 -9.95
N ALA A 126 -18.96 2.47 -9.42
CA ALA A 126 -17.89 1.85 -10.21
C ALA A 126 -18.45 0.84 -11.22
N LYS A 127 -17.75 0.70 -12.34
CA LYS A 127 -18.08 -0.23 -13.42
C LYS A 127 -17.25 -1.51 -13.39
N GLY A 128 -16.37 -1.64 -12.39
CA GLY A 128 -15.55 -2.83 -12.15
C GLY A 128 -14.67 -2.68 -10.93
N MET A 129 -14.13 -3.81 -10.48
CA MET A 129 -13.17 -3.92 -9.38
C MET A 129 -11.93 -4.64 -9.87
N PHE A 130 -10.77 -4.05 -9.62
CA PHE A 130 -9.46 -4.66 -9.82
C PHE A 130 -8.83 -4.88 -8.43
N LEU A 131 -8.76 -6.11 -7.98
CA LEU A 131 -8.18 -6.51 -6.71
C LEU A 131 -6.76 -7.01 -6.92
N GLN A 132 -5.78 -6.20 -6.55
CA GLN A 132 -4.38 -6.60 -6.48
C GLN A 132 -4.14 -7.31 -5.15
N VAL A 133 -3.58 -8.49 -5.21
CA VAL A 133 -3.20 -9.31 -4.05
C VAL A 133 -1.86 -9.98 -4.28
N SER A 134 -1.16 -10.28 -3.20
CA SER A 134 0.01 -11.15 -3.17
C SER A 134 -0.35 -12.50 -2.52
N SER A 135 0.53 -13.49 -2.59
CA SER A 135 0.22 -14.83 -2.08
C SER A 135 -0.19 -14.85 -0.60
N HIS A 136 0.45 -14.02 0.24
CA HIS A 136 0.15 -13.97 1.68
C HIS A 136 -1.25 -13.44 1.99
N ASP A 137 -1.87 -12.69 1.07
CA ASP A 137 -3.23 -12.17 1.24
C ASP A 137 -4.30 -13.28 1.33
N ALA A 138 -3.96 -14.51 0.95
CA ALA A 138 -4.84 -15.65 1.20
C ALA A 138 -5.21 -15.79 2.69
N HIS A 139 -4.31 -15.40 3.58
CA HIS A 139 -4.47 -15.54 5.03
C HIS A 139 -4.27 -14.23 5.81
N ASP A 140 -4.29 -13.10 5.12
CA ASP A 140 -4.12 -11.78 5.74
C ASP A 140 -5.45 -11.24 6.28
N ASN A 141 -5.91 -11.81 7.40
CA ASN A 141 -7.17 -11.41 8.03
C ASN A 141 -7.00 -10.15 8.89
N MET A 142 -8.03 -9.31 8.95
CA MET A 142 -8.09 -8.21 9.92
C MET A 142 -8.04 -8.74 11.36
N ASP A 143 -7.17 -8.18 12.19
CA ASP A 143 -7.03 -8.55 13.60
C ASP A 143 -7.21 -7.37 14.57
N PHE A 144 -7.34 -6.15 14.01
CA PHE A 144 -7.47 -4.89 14.76
C PHE A 144 -6.33 -4.64 15.76
N GLY A 145 -5.17 -5.22 15.50
CA GLY A 145 -3.96 -4.94 16.25
C GLY A 145 -3.55 -3.46 16.16
N PRO A 146 -2.77 -2.96 17.12
CA PRO A 146 -2.32 -1.56 17.12
C PRO A 146 -1.30 -1.32 16.02
N VAL A 147 -1.70 -0.63 14.96
CA VAL A 147 -0.85 -0.29 13.80
C VAL A 147 -0.47 1.19 13.81
N VAL A 148 -1.46 2.07 13.89
CA VAL A 148 -1.25 3.52 13.76
C VAL A 148 -0.44 4.06 14.94
N GLY A 149 0.65 4.78 14.64
CA GLY A 149 1.58 5.33 15.62
C GLY A 149 2.55 4.33 16.23
N VAL A 150 2.49 3.03 15.87
CA VAL A 150 3.35 1.97 16.41
C VAL A 150 4.53 1.68 15.47
N PRO A 151 4.37 1.15 14.25
CA PRO A 151 5.47 1.09 13.29
C PRO A 151 5.72 2.47 12.68
N GLU A 152 6.97 2.75 12.39
CA GLU A 152 7.38 4.02 11.77
C GLU A 152 6.72 4.28 10.39
N SER A 153 6.26 3.23 9.72
CA SER A 153 5.60 3.31 8.40
C SER A 153 4.16 3.82 8.48
N TYR A 154 3.55 3.84 9.67
CA TYR A 154 2.17 4.25 9.89
C TYR A 154 2.07 5.36 10.95
N PRO A 155 2.69 6.52 10.71
CA PRO A 155 2.71 7.61 11.70
C PRO A 155 1.33 8.23 11.88
N ASP A 156 1.01 8.58 13.12
CA ASP A 156 -0.17 9.36 13.51
C ASP A 156 0.11 10.88 13.60
N LYS A 157 1.38 11.24 13.58
CA LYS A 157 1.86 12.63 13.70
C LYS A 157 3.18 12.86 12.98
N GLN A 158 3.41 14.11 12.61
CA GLN A 158 4.67 14.55 12.04
C GLN A 158 5.77 14.67 13.10
N TYR A 159 7.01 14.55 12.70
CA TYR A 159 8.14 14.95 13.53
C TYR A 159 8.16 16.48 13.70
N CYS A 160 8.64 16.97 14.82
CA CYS A 160 8.74 18.40 15.10
C CYS A 160 9.64 19.15 14.10
N CYS A 161 10.66 18.49 13.54
CA CYS A 161 11.48 19.02 12.48
C CYS A 161 12.11 17.90 11.64
N ALA A 162 12.55 18.24 10.44
CA ALA A 162 13.13 17.28 9.49
C ALA A 162 14.44 16.67 10.00
N ILE A 163 15.27 17.44 10.68
CA ILE A 163 16.52 16.93 11.27
C ILE A 163 16.23 15.84 12.30
N VAL A 164 15.25 16.05 13.18
CA VAL A 164 14.86 15.05 14.20
C VAL A 164 14.35 13.79 13.51
N GLU A 165 13.56 13.92 12.46
CA GLU A 165 13.10 12.77 11.70
C GLU A 165 14.27 11.97 11.12
N VAL A 166 15.22 12.64 10.45
CA VAL A 166 16.39 11.98 9.86
C VAL A 166 17.21 11.27 10.94
N VAL A 167 17.41 11.92 12.07
CA VAL A 167 18.15 11.31 13.19
C VAL A 167 17.40 10.09 13.73
N CYS A 168 16.13 10.21 14.06
CA CYS A 168 15.36 9.15 14.71
C CYS A 168 15.11 7.94 13.79
N ARG A 169 14.78 8.18 12.51
CA ARG A 169 14.40 7.11 11.58
C ARG A 169 15.60 6.47 10.85
N TYR A 170 16.65 7.21 10.59
CA TYR A 170 17.74 6.73 9.73
C TYR A 170 19.07 6.61 10.45
N ILE A 171 19.47 7.64 11.22
CA ILE A 171 20.80 7.65 11.86
C ILE A 171 20.81 6.76 13.11
N TYR A 172 19.86 7.00 14.02
CA TYR A 172 19.81 6.27 15.31
C TYR A 172 19.68 4.75 15.12
N PRO A 173 18.76 4.20 14.32
CA PRO A 173 18.64 2.74 14.16
C PRO A 173 19.85 2.09 13.52
N ARG A 174 20.48 2.76 12.55
CA ARG A 174 21.58 2.19 11.76
C ARG A 174 22.93 2.29 12.44
N TYR A 175 23.19 3.42 13.11
CA TYR A 175 24.54 3.74 13.61
C TYR A 175 24.60 3.82 15.13
N ILE A 176 23.61 4.40 15.79
CA ILE A 176 23.67 4.72 17.23
C ILE A 176 23.16 3.55 18.07
N ARG A 177 22.04 2.94 17.71
CA ARG A 177 21.43 1.81 18.44
C ARG A 177 22.41 0.64 18.64
N LYS A 178 23.34 0.44 17.71
CA LYS A 178 24.33 -0.64 17.80
C LYS A 178 25.30 -0.47 18.98
N PHE A 179 25.59 0.78 19.38
CA PHE A 179 26.48 1.06 20.51
C PHE A 179 25.79 0.89 21.88
N PHE A 180 24.48 0.96 21.93
CA PHE A 180 23.68 0.81 23.15
C PHE A 180 23.09 -0.59 23.34
N LYS A 181 23.42 -1.56 22.48
CA LYS A 181 22.86 -2.93 22.48
C LYS A 181 23.41 -3.86 23.58
N GLN A 182 23.90 -3.36 24.72
CA GLN A 182 24.28 -4.22 25.85
C GLN A 182 23.22 -4.38 26.94
N THR A 183 22.08 -3.75 26.83
CA THR A 183 20.96 -4.06 27.73
C THR A 183 20.00 -4.94 26.97
N LYS A 184 19.94 -6.23 27.28
CA LYS A 184 18.87 -7.13 26.86
C LYS A 184 17.59 -6.62 27.52
N VAL A 185 16.90 -5.68 26.87
CA VAL A 185 15.49 -5.46 27.12
C VAL A 185 14.82 -6.72 26.60
N ASN A 186 14.33 -7.57 27.49
CA ASN A 186 13.40 -8.63 27.14
C ASN A 186 12.12 -7.94 26.67
N LEU A 187 12.09 -7.57 25.39
CA LEU A 187 10.85 -7.18 24.74
C LEU A 187 9.98 -8.44 24.72
N ASP A 188 8.73 -8.26 25.13
CA ASP A 188 7.66 -9.22 24.94
C ASP A 188 7.72 -9.76 23.51
N PRO A 189 7.51 -11.07 23.26
CA PRO A 189 7.46 -11.64 21.93
C PRO A 189 6.62 -10.83 20.95
N ASP A 190 5.50 -10.28 21.40
CA ASP A 190 4.60 -9.44 20.60
C ASP A 190 5.23 -8.08 20.24
N GLN A 191 6.02 -7.48 21.11
CA GLN A 191 6.76 -6.25 20.80
C GLN A 191 7.95 -6.48 19.84
N LYS A 192 8.50 -7.71 19.79
CA LYS A 192 9.51 -8.08 18.77
C LYS A 192 8.91 -8.21 17.38
N VAL A 193 7.70 -8.70 17.29
CA VAL A 193 6.93 -8.79 16.02
C VAL A 193 6.57 -7.39 15.52
N LEU A 194 6.13 -6.49 16.41
CA LEU A 194 5.81 -5.10 16.07
C LEU A 194 7.03 -4.26 15.66
N ALA A 195 8.24 -4.67 16.03
CA ALA A 195 9.48 -4.01 15.62
C ALA A 195 9.97 -4.41 14.22
N GLN A 196 9.29 -5.33 13.54
CA GLN A 196 9.58 -5.68 12.15
C GLN A 196 8.94 -4.65 11.21
N VAL A 197 9.64 -4.36 10.11
CA VAL A 197 9.28 -3.31 9.14
C VAL A 197 7.99 -3.61 8.37
N ALA A 198 7.52 -4.84 8.40
CA ALA A 198 6.29 -5.29 7.77
C ALA A 198 5.30 -5.82 8.82
N ILE A 199 4.04 -5.46 8.66
CA ILE A 199 2.94 -6.04 9.42
C ILE A 199 2.62 -7.37 8.74
N HIS A 200 2.87 -8.46 9.45
CA HIS A 200 2.45 -9.79 9.02
C HIS A 200 1.21 -10.19 9.80
N LYS A 201 0.09 -10.22 9.15
CA LYS A 201 -1.14 -10.79 9.68
C LYS A 201 -1.12 -12.28 9.35
N ASN A 202 -0.97 -13.11 10.37
CA ASN A 202 -0.90 -14.56 10.22
C ASN A 202 -2.26 -15.19 10.53
N GLY A 203 -3.25 -14.96 9.68
CA GLY A 203 -4.49 -15.70 9.71
C GLY A 203 -4.26 -17.19 9.46
N LYS A 204 -5.15 -18.03 10.01
CA LYS A 204 -5.10 -19.51 9.82
C LYS A 204 -6.08 -19.98 8.77
N LYS A 205 -6.85 -19.10 8.17
CA LYS A 205 -7.94 -19.42 7.25
C LYS A 205 -7.90 -18.49 6.05
N PHE A 206 -8.36 -19.00 4.94
CA PHE A 206 -8.57 -18.19 3.75
C PHE A 206 -9.45 -16.98 4.06
N THR A 207 -8.99 -15.82 3.62
CA THR A 207 -9.54 -14.49 3.92
C THR A 207 -10.98 -14.38 3.39
N PRO A 208 -12.01 -14.15 4.25
CA PRO A 208 -13.40 -14.02 3.80
C PRO A 208 -13.65 -12.79 2.92
N GLY A 209 -12.78 -11.80 2.94
CA GLY A 209 -12.88 -10.61 2.08
C GLY A 209 -12.95 -10.92 0.60
N PHE A 210 -12.37 -12.02 0.13
CA PHE A 210 -12.54 -12.45 -1.26
C PHE A 210 -14.01 -12.76 -1.59
N ASP A 211 -14.70 -13.51 -0.72
CA ASP A 211 -16.10 -13.84 -0.92
C ASP A 211 -17.00 -12.60 -0.80
N GLU A 212 -16.69 -11.70 0.15
CA GLU A 212 -17.43 -10.45 0.32
C GLU A 212 -17.29 -9.53 -0.88
N LEU A 213 -16.09 -9.33 -1.41
CA LEU A 213 -15.84 -8.52 -2.61
C LEU A 213 -16.54 -9.12 -3.83
N LYS A 214 -16.51 -10.45 -3.97
CA LYS A 214 -17.24 -11.15 -5.03
C LYS A 214 -18.76 -10.92 -4.91
N GLN A 215 -19.31 -11.03 -3.71
CA GLN A 215 -20.73 -10.78 -3.47
C GLN A 215 -21.13 -9.34 -3.78
N MET A 216 -20.30 -8.35 -3.42
CA MET A 216 -20.52 -6.95 -3.75
C MET A 216 -20.52 -6.73 -5.27
N ALA A 217 -19.53 -7.30 -5.98
CA ALA A 217 -19.44 -7.20 -7.44
C ALA A 217 -20.64 -7.82 -8.13
N ASP A 218 -21.06 -9.03 -7.72
CA ASP A 218 -22.23 -9.73 -8.26
C ASP A 218 -23.53 -8.93 -8.04
N SER A 219 -23.70 -8.42 -6.81
CA SER A 219 -24.89 -7.60 -6.47
C SER A 219 -24.99 -6.34 -7.30
N ALA A 220 -23.84 -5.71 -7.58
CA ALA A 220 -23.76 -4.53 -8.43
C ALA A 220 -23.72 -4.87 -9.94
N ARG A 221 -23.61 -6.15 -10.31
CA ARG A 221 -23.45 -6.64 -11.68
C ARG A 221 -22.24 -6.03 -12.40
N ILE A 222 -21.14 -5.93 -11.70
CA ILE A 222 -19.86 -5.44 -12.23
C ILE A 222 -18.80 -6.55 -12.16
N PRO A 223 -17.81 -6.55 -13.06
CA PRO A 223 -16.72 -7.55 -12.99
C PRO A 223 -15.83 -7.32 -11.77
N LEU A 224 -15.43 -8.43 -11.14
CA LEU A 224 -14.29 -8.50 -10.23
C LEU A 224 -13.15 -9.20 -10.96
N VAL A 225 -12.01 -8.54 -11.02
CA VAL A 225 -10.77 -9.09 -11.57
C VAL A 225 -9.73 -9.16 -10.46
N VAL A 226 -9.13 -10.32 -10.26
CA VAL A 226 -8.04 -10.51 -9.32
C VAL A 226 -6.72 -10.51 -10.06
N PHE A 227 -5.82 -9.64 -9.65
CA PHE A 227 -4.43 -9.61 -10.10
C PHE A 227 -3.55 -10.19 -8.99
N LEU A 228 -3.04 -11.39 -9.22
CA LEU A 228 -2.14 -12.05 -8.30
C LEU A 228 -0.70 -11.64 -8.61
N HIS A 229 -0.10 -10.93 -7.68
CA HIS A 229 1.26 -10.43 -7.72
C HIS A 229 2.20 -11.40 -7.02
N ALA A 230 3.22 -11.86 -7.75
CA ALA A 230 4.26 -12.72 -7.18
C ALA A 230 5.22 -11.89 -6.33
N GLU A 231 5.55 -12.36 -5.16
CA GLU A 231 6.72 -11.86 -4.44
C GLU A 231 8.00 -12.22 -5.18
N LYS A 232 9.08 -11.49 -4.95
CA LYS A 232 10.34 -11.68 -5.68
C LYS A 232 10.87 -13.12 -5.69
N PRO A 233 10.81 -13.90 -4.58
CA PRO A 233 11.18 -15.31 -4.59
C PRO A 233 10.29 -16.17 -5.50
N GLU A 234 8.97 -15.87 -5.57
CA GLU A 234 8.03 -16.55 -6.44
C GLU A 234 8.29 -16.23 -7.92
N MET A 235 8.57 -14.96 -8.21
CA MET A 235 8.96 -14.51 -9.54
C MET A 235 10.27 -15.17 -10.01
N GLN A 236 11.24 -15.36 -9.10
CA GLN A 236 12.51 -16.03 -9.40
C GLN A 236 12.32 -17.49 -9.83
N VAL A 237 11.39 -18.20 -9.21
CA VAL A 237 11.11 -19.61 -9.51
C VAL A 237 9.98 -19.79 -10.52
N GLY A 238 9.28 -18.70 -10.90
CA GLY A 238 8.17 -18.74 -11.84
C GLY A 238 6.93 -19.46 -11.30
N LYS A 239 6.73 -19.50 -9.97
CA LYS A 239 5.65 -20.25 -9.33
C LYS A 239 5.22 -19.60 -8.01
N TYR A 240 3.89 -19.47 -7.82
CA TYR A 240 3.32 -19.04 -6.54
C TYR A 240 3.42 -20.13 -5.48
N ASN A 241 3.56 -19.72 -4.23
CA ASN A 241 3.60 -20.59 -3.05
C ASN A 241 2.20 -21.19 -2.76
N GLU A 242 2.06 -21.95 -1.67
CA GLU A 242 0.81 -22.62 -1.31
C GLU A 242 -0.36 -21.65 -1.15
N GLN A 243 -0.15 -20.50 -0.50
CA GLN A 243 -1.16 -19.47 -0.32
C GLN A 243 -1.60 -18.86 -1.65
N GLY A 244 -0.66 -18.58 -2.56
CA GLY A 244 -0.99 -18.12 -3.91
C GLY A 244 -1.77 -19.17 -4.71
N GLN A 245 -1.48 -20.48 -4.51
CA GLN A 245 -2.27 -21.56 -5.10
C GLN A 245 -3.71 -21.62 -4.53
N GLU A 246 -3.93 -21.28 -3.26
CA GLU A 246 -5.26 -21.16 -2.69
C GLU A 246 -6.07 -20.04 -3.37
N ILE A 247 -5.45 -18.87 -3.63
CA ILE A 247 -6.10 -17.77 -4.37
C ILE A 247 -6.48 -18.21 -5.79
N ILE A 248 -5.55 -18.89 -6.49
CA ILE A 248 -5.80 -19.43 -7.84
C ILE A 248 -6.99 -20.41 -7.83
N ALA A 249 -7.00 -21.32 -6.86
CA ALA A 249 -8.09 -22.30 -6.70
C ALA A 249 -9.43 -21.61 -6.39
N TRP A 250 -9.42 -20.58 -5.53
CA TRP A 250 -10.60 -19.80 -5.20
C TRP A 250 -11.16 -19.08 -6.43
N CYS A 251 -10.31 -18.39 -7.20
CA CYS A 251 -10.73 -17.71 -8.44
C CYS A 251 -11.36 -18.69 -9.43
N LYS A 252 -10.72 -19.86 -9.64
CA LYS A 252 -11.24 -20.90 -10.53
C LYS A 252 -12.60 -21.44 -10.07
N LYS A 253 -12.75 -21.71 -8.77
CA LYS A 253 -14.00 -22.21 -8.18
C LYS A 253 -15.14 -21.22 -8.33
N ASN A 254 -14.87 -19.94 -8.19
CA ASN A 254 -15.88 -18.88 -8.18
C ASN A 254 -16.07 -18.19 -9.55
N GLY A 255 -15.39 -18.64 -10.60
CA GLY A 255 -15.48 -18.06 -11.93
C GLY A 255 -14.98 -16.61 -12.01
N VAL A 256 -14.04 -16.23 -11.13
CA VAL A 256 -13.44 -14.90 -11.10
C VAL A 256 -12.29 -14.83 -12.09
N ASN A 257 -12.25 -13.74 -12.88
CA ASN A 257 -11.14 -13.49 -13.80
C ASN A 257 -9.84 -13.28 -13.00
N LEU A 258 -8.87 -14.16 -13.22
CA LEU A 258 -7.55 -14.13 -12.57
C LEU A 258 -6.47 -13.79 -13.58
N ILE A 259 -5.70 -12.76 -13.26
CA ILE A 259 -4.50 -12.38 -14.00
C ILE A 259 -3.30 -12.61 -13.08
N LYS A 260 -2.29 -13.32 -13.58
CA LYS A 260 -1.07 -13.62 -12.86
C LYS A 260 0.09 -12.81 -13.46
N ASP A 261 0.80 -12.06 -12.65
CA ASP A 261 1.90 -11.21 -13.15
C ASP A 261 3.04 -12.02 -13.80
N ILE A 262 3.29 -13.23 -13.31
CA ILE A 262 4.25 -14.18 -13.90
C ILE A 262 3.94 -14.40 -15.41
N ASP A 263 2.65 -14.41 -15.78
CA ASP A 263 2.20 -14.62 -17.17
C ASP A 263 2.12 -13.29 -17.96
N CYS A 264 2.31 -12.14 -17.30
CA CYS A 264 2.16 -10.80 -17.90
C CYS A 264 3.49 -10.11 -18.25
N GLY A 265 4.58 -10.86 -18.27
CA GLY A 265 5.91 -10.35 -18.65
C GLY A 265 6.57 -9.49 -17.56
N PHE A 266 6.13 -9.60 -16.30
CA PHE A 266 6.88 -9.05 -15.18
C PHE A 266 8.20 -9.82 -15.01
N THR A 267 9.22 -9.12 -14.56
CA THR A 267 10.57 -9.66 -14.32
C THR A 267 11.14 -9.08 -13.03
N LEU A 268 12.23 -9.64 -12.54
CA LEU A 268 12.91 -9.16 -11.33
C LEU A 268 13.31 -7.68 -11.39
N ASP A 269 13.53 -7.15 -12.58
CA ASP A 269 13.87 -5.74 -12.76
C ASP A 269 12.67 -4.79 -12.57
N ASP A 270 11.45 -5.30 -12.47
CA ASP A 270 10.25 -4.51 -12.20
C ASP A 270 10.04 -4.28 -10.70
N TYR A 271 10.85 -4.91 -9.86
CA TYR A 271 10.77 -4.81 -8.41
C TYR A 271 11.74 -3.76 -7.87
N ARG A 272 11.30 -3.08 -6.82
CA ARG A 272 12.12 -2.16 -6.01
C ARG A 272 12.76 -2.89 -4.83
N ASP A 273 12.01 -3.81 -4.23
CA ASP A 273 12.41 -4.66 -3.10
C ASP A 273 11.80 -6.07 -3.27
N ASP A 274 11.58 -6.81 -2.18
CA ASP A 274 11.13 -8.20 -2.27
C ASP A 274 9.67 -8.35 -2.71
N ILE A 275 8.84 -7.29 -2.62
CA ILE A 275 7.43 -7.33 -2.99
C ILE A 275 7.00 -6.12 -3.84
N HIS A 276 7.52 -4.91 -3.54
CA HIS A 276 7.04 -3.71 -4.19
C HIS A 276 7.63 -3.54 -5.59
N ILE A 277 6.78 -3.14 -6.51
CA ILE A 277 7.18 -2.82 -7.88
C ILE A 277 7.70 -1.39 -7.98
N ASN A 278 8.64 -1.17 -8.91
CA ASN A 278 9.19 0.15 -9.26
C ASN A 278 8.33 0.84 -10.34
N ALA A 279 8.75 2.02 -10.83
CA ALA A 279 8.00 2.76 -11.84
C ALA A 279 7.75 1.97 -13.14
N ARG A 280 8.70 1.08 -13.53
CA ARG A 280 8.50 0.19 -14.69
C ARG A 280 7.43 -0.86 -14.41
N GLY A 281 7.42 -1.45 -13.22
CA GLY A 281 6.39 -2.37 -12.77
C GLY A 281 5.02 -1.71 -12.69
N GLN A 282 4.95 -0.48 -12.17
CA GLN A 282 3.70 0.29 -12.14
C GLN A 282 3.14 0.52 -13.56
N ARG A 283 3.97 0.86 -14.52
CA ARG A 283 3.54 1.01 -15.92
C ARG A 283 3.03 -0.29 -16.53
N LYS A 284 3.68 -1.42 -16.23
CA LYS A 284 3.19 -2.74 -16.66
C LYS A 284 1.83 -3.08 -16.03
N LEU A 285 1.67 -2.78 -14.74
CA LEU A 285 0.40 -2.97 -14.05
C LEU A 285 -0.71 -2.12 -14.66
N ALA A 286 -0.43 -0.85 -15.01
CA ALA A 286 -1.37 0.00 -15.74
C ALA A 286 -1.79 -0.64 -17.07
N SER A 287 -0.83 -1.14 -17.86
CA SER A 287 -1.13 -1.81 -19.13
C SER A 287 -1.93 -3.12 -18.97
N VAL A 288 -1.84 -3.78 -17.82
CA VAL A 288 -2.73 -4.91 -17.48
C VAL A 288 -4.14 -4.40 -17.22
N MET A 289 -4.30 -3.32 -16.43
CA MET A 289 -5.60 -2.71 -16.12
C MET A 289 -6.33 -2.25 -17.39
N GLU A 290 -5.62 -1.63 -18.34
CA GLU A 290 -6.16 -1.17 -19.63
C GLU A 290 -6.71 -2.30 -20.52
N LYS A 291 -6.15 -3.49 -20.41
CA LYS A 291 -6.62 -4.67 -21.17
C LYS A 291 -7.91 -5.26 -20.59
N VAL A 292 -8.26 -4.86 -19.38
CA VAL A 292 -9.39 -5.43 -18.62
C VAL A 292 -10.59 -4.49 -18.63
N PHE A 293 -10.35 -3.19 -18.59
CA PHE A 293 -11.38 -2.15 -18.51
C PHE A 293 -11.28 -1.17 -19.66
#